data_69a737088f6b87d49fb5284c419bda12
#
_entry.id   69a737088f6b87d49fb5284c419bda12
#
_cell.length_a   1.000
_cell.length_b   1.000
_cell.length_c   1.000
_cell.angle_alpha   90.00
_cell.angle_beta   90.00
_cell.angle_gamma   90.00
#
_symmetry.space_group_name_H-M   'P 1'
#
loop_
_entity.id
_entity.type
_entity.pdbx_description
1 polymer ?
#
loop_
_entity_poly.entity_id
_entity_poly.type
_entity_poly.pdbx_seq_one_letter_code
_entity_poly.pdbx_strand_id
1 'polypeptide(L)'
;MYKFTIATALAALAAAGDTSAWKERSVYQVLTDRFAKSDGNNGACTDLSNYCGGNYQGMIQNLDYIKGMGFDAIWISPIVKNKEPGYHGYWATNWEDVNEHFGSKDDLKALVEAAHAKDIWVMVDVVANHVAPIGDDFSQIYPLNQSYHYHSDCDINWNDQNSVENCRLAGLPDLDQSNDYVRGYLKDWVKGIVQEYSFDGIRIDTIPEVPADFWSEYGQAAGVFQMGECFNGDPAYVGPYQNHLTALFNYPMYYTIGDVFGSSKSMYNIRDRYNQESQHFNDIDALGVFVDNHDNPRFLHNHSGNKTGLKQAVTFSLTSRGIPFTYYGTEQFYSGAADPQNRESLWQDMDTSSELYGMIGKIHAQRKASQIWNSEQVERYVEDNFYAYSRGDFLVALTNTGNTK
;
A
#
# COMPACT_ATOMS: atom_id res chain seq x y z
N MET A 1 -22.36 1.23 -31.44
CA MET A 1 -21.53 0.47 -30.50
C MET A 1 -20.55 1.35 -29.70
N TYR A 2 -20.02 2.46 -30.24
CA TYR A 2 -19.04 3.34 -29.55
C TYR A 2 -19.57 4.14 -28.35
N LYS A 3 -20.87 4.41 -28.27
CA LYS A 3 -21.44 5.21 -27.14
C LYS A 3 -21.58 4.42 -25.83
N PHE A 4 -21.65 3.10 -25.89
CA PHE A 4 -21.76 2.25 -24.68
C PHE A 4 -20.42 2.08 -23.96
N THR A 5 -19.31 2.04 -24.71
CA THR A 5 -17.96 1.83 -24.14
C THR A 5 -17.45 3.07 -23.40
N ILE A 6 -17.75 4.27 -23.90
CA ILE A 6 -17.33 5.55 -23.27
C ILE A 6 -18.14 5.81 -21.99
N ALA A 7 -19.43 5.48 -21.96
CA ALA A 7 -20.26 5.68 -20.78
C ALA A 7 -19.91 4.71 -19.63
N THR A 8 -19.53 3.46 -19.96
CA THR A 8 -19.07 2.47 -18.97
C THR A 8 -17.69 2.81 -18.42
N ALA A 9 -16.76 3.31 -19.24
CA ALA A 9 -15.44 3.74 -18.78
C ALA A 9 -15.51 4.99 -17.89
N LEU A 10 -16.34 5.98 -18.24
CA LEU A 10 -16.56 7.18 -17.40
C LEU A 10 -17.27 6.85 -16.07
N ALA A 11 -18.20 5.89 -16.07
CA ALA A 11 -18.87 5.44 -14.84
C ALA A 11 -17.92 4.64 -13.94
N ALA A 12 -17.00 3.85 -14.51
CA ALA A 12 -15.97 3.13 -13.76
C ALA A 12 -14.95 4.08 -13.11
N LEU A 13 -14.46 5.09 -13.84
CA LEU A 13 -13.56 6.13 -13.31
C LEU A 13 -14.22 6.98 -12.21
N ALA A 14 -15.51 7.32 -12.35
CA ALA A 14 -16.26 8.04 -11.31
C ALA A 14 -16.44 7.18 -10.04
N ALA A 15 -16.61 5.86 -10.17
CA ALA A 15 -16.67 4.94 -9.04
C ALA A 15 -15.30 4.71 -8.39
N ALA A 16 -14.21 4.70 -9.18
CA ALA A 16 -12.84 4.52 -8.68
C ALA A 16 -12.36 5.69 -7.80
N GLY A 17 -12.87 6.91 -8.00
CA GLY A 17 -12.63 8.07 -7.13
C GLY A 17 -13.46 8.09 -5.85
N ASP A 18 -14.47 7.22 -5.74
CA ASP A 18 -15.37 7.19 -4.59
C ASP A 18 -14.77 6.39 -3.43
N THR A 19 -14.50 7.06 -2.32
CA THR A 19 -13.99 6.45 -1.08
C THR A 19 -14.90 5.31 -0.59
N SER A 20 -16.22 5.42 -0.79
CA SER A 20 -17.17 4.38 -0.37
C SER A 20 -16.95 3.07 -1.12
N ALA A 21 -16.67 3.15 -2.43
CA ALA A 21 -16.37 1.99 -3.24
C ALA A 21 -15.04 1.30 -2.87
N TRP A 22 -14.04 2.08 -2.43
CA TRP A 22 -12.78 1.52 -1.92
C TRP A 22 -12.94 0.84 -0.55
N LYS A 23 -13.86 1.29 0.32
CA LYS A 23 -14.18 0.61 1.59
C LYS A 23 -14.72 -0.81 1.38
N GLU A 24 -15.32 -1.09 0.24
CA GLU A 24 -15.80 -2.43 -0.13
C GLU A 24 -14.66 -3.37 -0.51
N ARG A 25 -13.53 -2.84 -1.01
CA ARG A 25 -12.39 -3.58 -1.55
C ARG A 25 -11.45 -4.11 -0.47
N SER A 26 -10.67 -5.09 -0.86
CA SER A 26 -9.52 -5.61 -0.12
C SER A 26 -8.31 -5.61 -1.04
N VAL A 27 -7.22 -5.02 -0.59
CA VAL A 27 -6.05 -4.75 -1.41
C VAL A 27 -4.93 -5.75 -1.13
N TYR A 28 -4.39 -6.35 -2.18
CA TYR A 28 -3.19 -7.17 -2.10
C TYR A 28 -1.99 -6.36 -2.60
N GLN A 29 -1.05 -6.05 -1.69
CA GLN A 29 0.16 -5.31 -2.01
C GLN A 29 1.19 -6.25 -2.65
N VAL A 30 1.68 -5.90 -3.83
CA VAL A 30 2.75 -6.63 -4.52
C VAL A 30 3.95 -5.74 -4.79
N LEU A 31 5.17 -6.30 -4.65
CA LEU A 31 6.33 -5.74 -5.31
C LEU A 31 6.43 -6.36 -6.69
N THR A 32 6.38 -5.53 -7.73
CA THR A 32 6.34 -5.99 -9.14
C THR A 32 7.51 -6.93 -9.45
N ASP A 33 8.71 -6.60 -8.98
CA ASP A 33 9.92 -7.41 -9.18
C ASP A 33 9.90 -8.76 -8.43
N ARG A 34 9.03 -8.94 -7.43
CA ARG A 34 9.09 -10.09 -6.51
C ARG A 34 7.88 -11.00 -6.57
N PHE A 35 6.81 -10.58 -7.22
CA PHE A 35 5.57 -11.34 -7.23
C PHE A 35 5.63 -12.54 -8.18
N ALA A 36 5.83 -12.31 -9.49
CA ALA A 36 5.82 -13.38 -10.48
C ALA A 36 6.67 -13.06 -11.70
N LYS A 37 7.33 -14.09 -12.26
CA LYS A 37 8.04 -14.07 -13.53
C LYS A 37 7.17 -14.59 -14.67
N SER A 38 7.47 -14.15 -15.90
CA SER A 38 6.80 -14.65 -17.11
C SER A 38 7.59 -15.72 -17.88
N ASP A 39 8.84 -15.97 -17.50
CA ASP A 39 9.78 -16.84 -18.21
C ASP A 39 9.68 -18.34 -17.81
N GLY A 40 8.81 -18.67 -16.85
CA GLY A 40 8.63 -20.02 -16.33
C GLY A 40 9.76 -20.48 -15.39
N ASN A 41 10.69 -19.60 -15.05
CA ASN A 41 11.77 -19.92 -14.09
C ASN A 41 11.26 -19.79 -12.66
N ASN A 42 11.16 -20.91 -11.95
CA ASN A 42 10.66 -20.96 -10.57
C ASN A 42 11.79 -20.94 -9.52
N GLY A 43 13.05 -20.68 -9.90
CA GLY A 43 14.14 -20.53 -8.93
C GLY A 43 13.95 -19.28 -8.08
N ALA A 44 14.07 -19.43 -6.75
CA ALA A 44 13.99 -18.30 -5.82
C ALA A 44 15.04 -17.22 -6.13
N CYS A 45 14.72 -15.98 -5.81
CA CYS A 45 15.69 -14.90 -5.88
C CYS A 45 16.76 -15.08 -4.81
N THR A 46 18.03 -15.04 -5.21
CA THR A 46 19.17 -15.27 -4.30
C THR A 46 19.85 -13.98 -3.87
N ASP A 47 19.67 -12.87 -4.61
CA ASP A 47 20.17 -11.55 -4.26
C ASP A 47 19.00 -10.57 -4.17
N LEU A 48 18.49 -10.41 -2.98
CA LEU A 48 17.33 -9.55 -2.70
C LEU A 48 17.64 -8.05 -2.79
N SER A 49 18.90 -7.66 -2.94
CA SER A 49 19.32 -6.27 -3.14
C SER A 49 19.27 -5.83 -4.61
N ASN A 50 19.03 -6.76 -5.53
CA ASN A 50 18.98 -6.52 -6.97
C ASN A 50 17.64 -6.93 -7.58
N TYR A 51 17.44 -6.65 -8.88
CA TYR A 51 16.30 -7.14 -9.63
C TYR A 51 16.27 -8.67 -9.64
N CYS A 52 15.11 -9.23 -9.37
CA CYS A 52 14.85 -10.67 -9.33
C CYS A 52 14.10 -11.16 -10.58
N GLY A 53 13.51 -10.26 -11.36
CA GLY A 53 12.88 -10.53 -12.64
C GLY A 53 11.38 -10.73 -12.65
N GLY A 54 10.67 -10.39 -11.56
CA GLY A 54 9.22 -10.25 -11.58
C GLY A 54 8.80 -9.12 -12.52
N ASN A 55 7.68 -9.29 -13.23
CA ASN A 55 7.26 -8.38 -14.28
C ASN A 55 5.75 -8.37 -14.49
N TYR A 56 5.24 -7.41 -15.30
CA TYR A 56 3.82 -7.23 -15.57
C TYR A 56 3.18 -8.49 -16.21
N GLN A 57 3.86 -9.14 -17.12
CA GLN A 57 3.38 -10.37 -17.76
C GLN A 57 3.27 -11.53 -16.75
N GLY A 58 4.22 -11.66 -15.83
CA GLY A 58 4.16 -12.60 -14.73
C GLY A 58 2.96 -12.32 -13.81
N MET A 59 2.68 -11.05 -13.53
CA MET A 59 1.50 -10.66 -12.76
C MET A 59 0.21 -11.04 -13.48
N ILE A 60 0.08 -10.76 -14.78
CA ILE A 60 -1.09 -11.13 -15.60
C ILE A 60 -1.36 -12.64 -15.50
N GLN A 61 -0.33 -13.46 -15.63
CA GLN A 61 -0.44 -14.92 -15.57
C GLN A 61 -0.88 -15.45 -14.20
N ASN A 62 -0.69 -14.65 -13.11
CA ASN A 62 -0.94 -15.07 -11.74
C ASN A 62 -2.03 -14.26 -11.02
N LEU A 63 -2.84 -13.47 -11.74
CA LEU A 63 -3.98 -12.76 -11.13
C LEU A 63 -4.99 -13.69 -10.47
N ASP A 64 -5.14 -14.93 -10.96
CA ASP A 64 -6.04 -15.92 -10.36
C ASP A 64 -5.57 -16.38 -8.98
N TYR A 65 -4.27 -16.37 -8.69
CA TYR A 65 -3.74 -16.60 -7.35
C TYR A 65 -4.27 -15.56 -6.36
N ILE A 66 -4.24 -14.28 -6.75
CA ILE A 66 -4.76 -13.17 -5.92
C ILE A 66 -6.29 -13.28 -5.78
N LYS A 67 -6.99 -13.49 -6.89
CA LYS A 67 -8.46 -13.61 -6.91
C LYS A 67 -8.95 -14.80 -6.10
N GLY A 68 -8.18 -15.91 -6.06
CA GLY A 68 -8.50 -17.12 -5.29
C GLY A 68 -8.56 -16.88 -3.78
N MET A 69 -7.82 -15.90 -3.26
CA MET A 69 -7.92 -15.41 -1.88
C MET A 69 -9.09 -14.44 -1.66
N GLY A 70 -9.76 -14.00 -2.72
CA GLY A 70 -10.91 -13.07 -2.63
C GLY A 70 -10.55 -11.58 -2.68
N PHE A 71 -9.29 -11.22 -2.89
CA PHE A 71 -8.89 -9.82 -3.13
C PHE A 71 -9.49 -9.31 -4.44
N ASP A 72 -9.82 -8.03 -4.45
CA ASP A 72 -10.45 -7.32 -5.56
C ASP A 72 -9.79 -5.96 -5.85
N ALA A 73 -8.62 -5.74 -5.29
CA ALA A 73 -7.68 -4.70 -5.68
C ALA A 73 -6.24 -5.16 -5.46
N ILE A 74 -5.32 -4.61 -6.26
CA ILE A 74 -3.87 -4.75 -6.07
C ILE A 74 -3.22 -3.38 -5.92
N TRP A 75 -2.13 -3.31 -5.12
CA TRP A 75 -1.24 -2.17 -5.08
C TRP A 75 0.10 -2.61 -5.65
N ILE A 76 0.53 -1.96 -6.76
CA ILE A 76 1.76 -2.26 -7.50
C ILE A 76 2.86 -1.24 -7.20
N SER A 77 4.12 -1.63 -7.36
CA SER A 77 5.30 -0.75 -7.20
C SER A 77 5.24 0.48 -8.12
N PRO A 78 5.98 1.57 -7.82
CA PRO A 78 6.13 2.68 -8.73
C PRO A 78 6.60 2.22 -10.11
N ILE A 79 6.03 2.83 -11.16
CA ILE A 79 6.15 2.35 -12.54
C ILE A 79 7.27 3.02 -13.33
N VAL A 80 7.81 4.14 -12.86
CA VAL A 80 8.77 4.97 -13.60
C VAL A 80 10.14 4.32 -13.71
N LYS A 81 10.92 4.73 -14.72
CA LYS A 81 12.29 4.27 -14.88
C LYS A 81 13.13 4.60 -13.66
N ASN A 82 13.90 3.63 -13.18
CA ASN A 82 14.70 3.72 -11.96
C ASN A 82 16.21 3.65 -12.25
N LYS A 83 17.00 4.19 -11.31
CA LYS A 83 18.43 3.95 -11.26
C LYS A 83 18.70 2.53 -10.77
N GLU A 84 19.68 1.86 -11.39
CA GLU A 84 20.14 0.55 -10.93
C GLU A 84 20.74 0.60 -9.51
N PRO A 85 20.45 -0.37 -8.67
CA PRO A 85 19.54 -1.52 -8.80
C PRO A 85 18.15 -1.27 -8.19
N GLY A 86 17.46 -0.18 -8.50
CA GLY A 86 16.19 0.29 -7.92
C GLY A 86 14.98 -0.61 -8.20
N TYR A 87 15.08 -1.91 -7.93
CA TYR A 87 14.04 -2.93 -8.15
C TYR A 87 12.71 -2.60 -7.47
N HIS A 88 12.75 -1.77 -6.44
CA HIS A 88 11.58 -1.37 -5.64
C HIS A 88 10.77 -0.23 -6.27
N GLY A 89 11.34 0.55 -7.22
CA GLY A 89 10.65 1.63 -7.92
C GLY A 89 10.81 3.02 -7.31
N TYR A 90 11.45 3.18 -6.14
CA TYR A 90 11.56 4.47 -5.42
C TYR A 90 12.77 5.32 -5.81
N TRP A 91 13.57 4.92 -6.81
CA TRP A 91 14.72 5.67 -7.30
C TRP A 91 14.50 6.18 -8.73
N ALA A 92 13.47 7.03 -8.87
CA ALA A 92 13.08 7.58 -10.16
C ALA A 92 14.21 8.34 -10.87
N THR A 93 14.43 8.04 -12.16
CA THR A 93 15.33 8.77 -13.05
C THR A 93 14.61 9.38 -14.24
N ASN A 94 13.49 8.77 -14.69
CA ASN A 94 12.73 9.29 -15.82
C ASN A 94 11.23 9.03 -15.61
N TRP A 95 10.44 10.10 -15.45
CA TRP A 95 8.99 10.03 -15.27
C TRP A 95 8.22 9.75 -16.56
N GLU A 96 8.85 9.99 -17.74
CA GLU A 96 8.19 9.81 -19.04
C GLU A 96 8.27 8.36 -19.55
N ASP A 97 8.99 7.48 -18.82
CA ASP A 97 9.18 6.08 -19.19
C ASP A 97 8.88 5.14 -18.04
N VAL A 98 8.48 3.92 -18.38
CA VAL A 98 8.29 2.85 -17.39
C VAL A 98 9.60 2.13 -17.12
N ASN A 99 9.70 1.46 -15.97
CA ASN A 99 10.83 0.62 -15.62
C ASN A 99 10.90 -0.60 -16.57
N GLU A 100 11.92 -0.65 -17.39
CA GLU A 100 12.13 -1.67 -18.41
C GLU A 100 12.26 -3.09 -17.85
N HIS A 101 12.67 -3.24 -16.59
CA HIS A 101 12.72 -4.54 -15.91
C HIS A 101 11.32 -5.11 -15.64
N PHE A 102 10.32 -4.24 -15.50
CA PHE A 102 8.93 -4.68 -15.26
C PHE A 102 8.17 -4.95 -16.57
N GLY A 103 8.63 -4.39 -17.68
CA GLY A 103 8.02 -4.53 -19.00
C GLY A 103 7.86 -3.20 -19.72
N SER A 104 7.17 -3.23 -20.85
CA SER A 104 6.85 -2.05 -21.66
C SER A 104 5.60 -1.31 -21.14
N LYS A 105 5.34 -0.11 -21.68
CA LYS A 105 4.08 0.63 -21.47
C LYS A 105 2.85 -0.18 -21.89
N ASP A 106 2.96 -0.96 -22.97
CA ASP A 106 1.88 -1.83 -23.44
C ASP A 106 1.65 -3.01 -22.48
N ASP A 107 2.72 -3.57 -21.89
CA ASP A 107 2.59 -4.61 -20.86
C ASP A 107 1.89 -4.09 -19.61
N LEU A 108 2.17 -2.85 -19.20
CA LEU A 108 1.48 -2.21 -18.08
C LEU A 108 -0.01 -1.99 -18.37
N LYS A 109 -0.36 -1.52 -19.58
CA LYS A 109 -1.76 -1.40 -20.02
C LYS A 109 -2.46 -2.74 -20.00
N ALA A 110 -1.79 -3.78 -20.54
CA ALA A 110 -2.31 -5.13 -20.55
C ALA A 110 -2.55 -5.69 -19.14
N LEU A 111 -1.67 -5.36 -18.17
CA LEU A 111 -1.87 -5.74 -16.76
C LEU A 111 -3.15 -5.12 -16.18
N VAL A 112 -3.35 -3.82 -16.37
CA VAL A 112 -4.55 -3.14 -15.85
C VAL A 112 -5.82 -3.68 -16.52
N GLU A 113 -5.81 -3.87 -17.85
CA GLU A 113 -6.93 -4.47 -18.57
C GLU A 113 -7.24 -5.90 -18.08
N ALA A 114 -6.22 -6.72 -17.86
CA ALA A 114 -6.38 -8.09 -17.37
C ALA A 114 -6.91 -8.13 -15.92
N ALA A 115 -6.47 -7.20 -15.07
CA ALA A 115 -6.97 -7.06 -13.71
C ALA A 115 -8.45 -6.63 -13.72
N HIS A 116 -8.81 -5.61 -14.50
CA HIS A 116 -10.19 -5.14 -14.65
C HIS A 116 -11.13 -6.24 -15.20
N ALA A 117 -10.65 -7.07 -16.14
CA ALA A 117 -11.42 -8.21 -16.67
C ALA A 117 -11.76 -9.24 -15.57
N LYS A 118 -11.04 -9.24 -14.47
CA LYS A 118 -11.26 -10.09 -13.28
C LYS A 118 -11.93 -9.34 -12.10
N ASP A 119 -12.40 -8.12 -12.31
CA ASP A 119 -12.90 -7.22 -11.24
C ASP A 119 -11.84 -7.08 -10.12
N ILE A 120 -10.61 -6.75 -10.51
CA ILE A 120 -9.51 -6.37 -9.63
C ILE A 120 -9.11 -4.95 -10.01
N TRP A 121 -9.23 -4.02 -9.06
CA TRP A 121 -8.79 -2.64 -9.23
C TRP A 121 -7.27 -2.53 -9.07
N VAL A 122 -6.66 -1.52 -9.70
CA VAL A 122 -5.21 -1.31 -9.65
C VAL A 122 -4.90 0.04 -9.03
N MET A 123 -4.25 -0.01 -7.86
CA MET A 123 -3.65 1.13 -7.18
C MET A 123 -2.16 1.18 -7.55
N VAL A 124 -1.69 2.28 -8.11
CA VAL A 124 -0.27 2.47 -8.43
C VAL A 124 0.42 3.28 -7.34
N ASP A 125 1.65 2.89 -7.00
CA ASP A 125 2.51 3.66 -6.11
C ASP A 125 3.10 4.87 -6.84
N VAL A 126 3.09 6.05 -6.20
CA VAL A 126 3.63 7.29 -6.75
C VAL A 126 4.50 8.02 -5.74
N VAL A 127 5.63 8.56 -6.22
CA VAL A 127 6.60 9.29 -5.43
C VAL A 127 6.68 10.71 -5.95
N ALA A 128 6.44 11.71 -5.09
CA ALA A 128 6.52 13.13 -5.45
C ALA A 128 7.48 13.93 -4.54
N ASN A 129 8.14 13.23 -3.61
CA ASN A 129 9.10 13.81 -2.67
C ASN A 129 10.53 13.84 -3.22
N HIS A 130 11.03 12.73 -3.73
CA HIS A 130 12.45 12.54 -4.02
C HIS A 130 12.70 11.84 -5.35
N VAL A 131 13.99 11.80 -5.72
CA VAL A 131 14.50 11.10 -6.91
C VAL A 131 15.57 10.08 -6.53
N ALA A 132 16.16 9.44 -7.53
CA ALA A 132 17.25 8.48 -7.35
C ALA A 132 18.48 9.06 -6.61
N PRO A 133 19.30 8.21 -5.94
CA PRO A 133 20.52 8.65 -5.25
C PRO A 133 21.62 9.04 -6.26
N ILE A 134 21.51 10.25 -6.78
CA ILE A 134 22.42 10.83 -7.81
C ILE A 134 23.41 11.85 -7.24
N GLY A 135 23.39 12.10 -5.92
CA GLY A 135 24.08 13.24 -5.34
C GLY A 135 23.54 14.54 -5.92
N ASP A 136 24.43 15.38 -6.44
CA ASP A 136 24.06 16.68 -7.05
C ASP A 136 24.16 16.69 -8.58
N ASP A 137 24.27 15.50 -9.22
CA ASP A 137 24.26 15.40 -10.68
C ASP A 137 22.84 15.23 -11.22
N PHE A 138 22.08 16.31 -11.16
CA PHE A 138 20.69 16.34 -11.60
C PHE A 138 20.50 16.07 -13.10
N SER A 139 21.58 16.10 -13.91
CA SER A 139 21.50 15.77 -15.34
C SER A 139 21.04 14.33 -15.62
N GLN A 140 21.11 13.45 -14.60
CA GLN A 140 20.63 12.07 -14.66
C GLN A 140 19.11 11.93 -14.53
N ILE A 141 18.41 13.01 -14.19
CA ILE A 141 16.96 13.00 -13.95
C ILE A 141 16.23 13.69 -15.11
N TYR A 142 15.16 13.08 -15.59
CA TYR A 142 14.33 13.66 -16.66
C TYR A 142 12.84 13.67 -16.25
N PRO A 143 12.12 14.80 -16.43
CA PRO A 143 12.60 16.11 -16.93
C PRO A 143 13.11 17.05 -15.82
N LEU A 144 13.10 16.64 -14.57
CA LEU A 144 13.45 17.47 -13.40
C LEU A 144 14.97 17.57 -13.22
N ASN A 145 15.69 18.05 -14.23
CA ASN A 145 17.14 17.95 -14.36
C ASN A 145 17.93 19.21 -13.96
N GLN A 146 17.30 20.16 -13.28
CA GLN A 146 17.94 21.40 -12.86
C GLN A 146 18.08 21.46 -11.33
N SER A 147 19.19 22.01 -10.83
CA SER A 147 19.42 22.10 -9.38
C SER A 147 18.36 22.92 -8.65
N TYR A 148 17.74 23.90 -9.32
CA TYR A 148 16.65 24.71 -8.74
C TYR A 148 15.28 24.01 -8.71
N HIS A 149 15.19 22.73 -9.14
CA HIS A 149 14.02 21.88 -8.93
C HIS A 149 14.02 21.20 -7.56
N TYR A 150 15.09 21.37 -6.79
CA TYR A 150 15.35 20.65 -5.55
C TYR A 150 15.63 21.60 -4.40
N HIS A 151 15.28 21.19 -3.20
CA HIS A 151 15.75 21.83 -1.99
C HIS A 151 17.26 21.66 -1.82
N SER A 152 17.86 22.51 -0.99
CA SER A 152 19.27 22.41 -0.64
C SER A 152 19.55 21.11 0.12
N ASP A 153 20.75 20.57 -0.07
CA ASP A 153 21.21 19.39 0.66
C ASP A 153 21.28 19.66 2.17
N CYS A 154 20.45 18.94 2.95
CA CYS A 154 20.45 18.95 4.42
C CYS A 154 19.91 17.62 4.96
N ASP A 155 20.30 17.28 6.19
CA ASP A 155 19.76 16.15 6.94
C ASP A 155 18.47 16.53 7.66
N ILE A 156 17.48 15.63 7.70
CA ILE A 156 16.21 15.84 8.36
C ILE A 156 16.40 15.93 9.89
N ASN A 157 15.92 17.02 10.49
CA ASN A 157 15.64 17.09 11.92
C ASN A 157 14.19 16.70 12.18
N TRP A 158 13.95 15.50 12.63
CA TRP A 158 12.61 14.92 12.87
C TRP A 158 11.77 15.65 13.92
N ASN A 159 12.33 16.60 14.65
CA ASN A 159 11.60 17.45 15.60
C ASN A 159 11.17 18.80 15.01
N ASP A 160 11.45 19.03 13.73
CA ASP A 160 11.12 20.26 13.01
C ASP A 160 10.45 19.92 11.69
N GLN A 161 9.14 20.13 11.59
CA GLN A 161 8.36 19.82 10.40
C GLN A 161 8.88 20.55 9.15
N ASN A 162 9.37 21.77 9.29
CA ASN A 162 9.97 22.47 8.15
C ASN A 162 11.24 21.75 7.64
N SER A 163 12.03 21.17 8.54
CA SER A 163 13.17 20.34 8.14
C SER A 163 12.72 19.03 7.50
N VAL A 164 11.64 18.42 7.98
CA VAL A 164 11.07 17.19 7.36
C VAL A 164 10.64 17.45 5.93
N GLU A 165 10.03 18.61 5.65
CA GLU A 165 9.50 19.00 4.33
C GLU A 165 10.54 19.53 3.33
N ASN A 166 11.78 19.83 3.76
CA ASN A 166 12.75 20.52 2.91
C ASN A 166 14.16 19.91 2.95
N CYS A 167 14.37 18.78 3.65
CA CYS A 167 15.65 18.11 3.74
C CYS A 167 15.57 16.68 3.17
N ARG A 168 16.72 16.10 2.83
CA ARG A 168 16.81 14.82 2.11
C ARG A 168 16.44 13.61 2.98
N LEU A 169 15.36 12.94 2.67
CA LEU A 169 15.05 11.64 3.24
C LEU A 169 16.06 10.60 2.77
N ALA A 170 16.77 9.96 3.72
CA ALA A 170 17.80 8.96 3.43
C ALA A 170 18.90 9.44 2.43
N GLY A 171 19.14 10.74 2.37
CA GLY A 171 20.12 11.34 1.45
C GLY A 171 19.66 11.42 -0.01
N LEU A 172 18.40 11.13 -0.31
CA LEU A 172 17.83 11.24 -1.66
C LEU A 172 17.53 12.70 -1.98
N PRO A 173 17.88 13.19 -3.19
CA PRO A 173 17.58 14.56 -3.58
C PRO A 173 16.09 14.86 -3.52
N ASP A 174 15.75 15.90 -2.79
CA ASP A 174 14.42 16.31 -2.39
C ASP A 174 13.84 17.33 -3.36
N LEU A 175 12.68 17.07 -3.93
CA LEU A 175 12.02 17.95 -4.91
C LEU A 175 11.40 19.16 -4.22
N ASP A 176 11.55 20.34 -4.81
CA ASP A 176 10.95 21.59 -4.31
C ASP A 176 9.53 21.79 -4.90
N GLN A 177 8.50 21.37 -4.17
CA GLN A 177 7.09 21.55 -4.57
C GLN A 177 6.62 23.01 -4.47
N SER A 178 7.43 23.92 -3.91
CA SER A 178 7.18 25.38 -3.98
C SER A 178 7.57 25.97 -5.35
N ASN A 179 8.40 25.26 -6.13
CA ASN A 179 8.75 25.61 -7.49
C ASN A 179 7.55 25.33 -8.43
N ASP A 180 7.05 26.35 -9.10
CA ASP A 180 5.86 26.26 -9.98
C ASP A 180 6.01 25.19 -11.08
N TYR A 181 7.22 25.01 -11.64
CA TYR A 181 7.47 24.01 -12.66
C TYR A 181 7.39 22.59 -12.09
N VAL A 182 8.06 22.33 -10.97
CA VAL A 182 8.03 21.02 -10.27
C VAL A 182 6.59 20.68 -9.87
N ARG A 183 5.93 21.61 -9.19
CA ARG A 183 4.53 21.45 -8.73
C ARG A 183 3.58 21.18 -9.90
N GLY A 184 3.69 21.94 -10.97
CA GLY A 184 2.89 21.77 -12.18
C GLY A 184 3.15 20.44 -12.86
N TYR A 185 4.43 20.10 -13.07
CA TYR A 185 4.83 18.86 -13.72
C TYR A 185 4.31 17.62 -12.97
N LEU A 186 4.52 17.55 -11.66
CA LEU A 186 4.08 16.39 -10.86
C LEU A 186 2.57 16.17 -10.91
N LYS A 187 1.77 17.27 -10.89
CA LYS A 187 0.31 17.20 -11.03
C LYS A 187 -0.12 16.73 -12.43
N ASP A 188 0.50 17.27 -13.47
CA ASP A 188 0.19 16.86 -14.84
C ASP A 188 0.59 15.41 -15.10
N TRP A 189 1.74 14.98 -14.54
CA TRP A 189 2.23 13.62 -14.65
C TRP A 189 1.27 12.61 -13.98
N VAL A 190 0.86 12.83 -12.72
CA VAL A 190 -0.05 11.88 -12.03
C VAL A 190 -1.39 11.79 -12.74
N LYS A 191 -1.92 12.90 -13.20
CA LYS A 191 -3.13 12.93 -14.05
C LYS A 191 -2.93 12.12 -15.33
N GLY A 192 -1.79 12.32 -15.98
CA GLY A 192 -1.44 11.64 -17.23
C GLY A 192 -1.40 10.12 -17.08
N ILE A 193 -0.69 9.60 -16.07
CA ILE A 193 -0.57 8.15 -15.86
C ILE A 193 -1.89 7.50 -15.44
N VAL A 194 -2.68 8.17 -14.61
CA VAL A 194 -4.01 7.67 -14.22
C VAL A 194 -4.90 7.52 -15.45
N GLN A 195 -4.90 8.51 -16.35
CA GLN A 195 -5.69 8.46 -17.57
C GLN A 195 -5.13 7.46 -18.59
N GLU A 196 -3.81 7.42 -18.78
CA GLU A 196 -3.16 6.56 -19.77
C GLU A 196 -3.33 5.08 -19.46
N TYR A 197 -3.19 4.69 -18.17
CA TYR A 197 -3.24 3.30 -17.73
C TYR A 197 -4.56 2.90 -17.09
N SER A 198 -5.48 3.87 -16.88
CA SER A 198 -6.78 3.63 -16.20
C SER A 198 -6.63 3.08 -14.78
N PHE A 199 -5.70 3.64 -14.01
CA PHE A 199 -5.55 3.28 -12.60
C PHE A 199 -6.78 3.71 -11.79
N ASP A 200 -7.19 2.88 -10.83
CA ASP A 200 -8.35 3.10 -9.97
C ASP A 200 -8.03 3.90 -8.72
N GLY A 201 -6.77 3.92 -8.31
CA GLY A 201 -6.28 4.67 -7.16
C GLY A 201 -4.77 4.86 -7.21
N ILE A 202 -4.28 5.72 -6.32
CA ILE A 202 -2.85 5.94 -6.08
C ILE A 202 -2.51 5.73 -4.62
N ARG A 203 -1.40 5.05 -4.38
CA ARG A 203 -0.70 5.09 -3.08
C ARG A 203 0.36 6.18 -3.15
N ILE A 204 0.38 7.07 -2.21
CA ILE A 204 1.32 8.19 -2.19
C ILE A 204 2.37 7.95 -1.12
N ASP A 205 3.61 7.89 -1.55
CA ASP A 205 4.80 7.75 -0.72
C ASP A 205 5.08 9.04 0.08
N THR A 206 5.69 8.90 1.28
CA THR A 206 6.34 10.00 2.00
C THR A 206 5.47 11.27 2.16
N ILE A 207 4.25 11.13 2.71
CA ILE A 207 3.32 12.25 2.88
C ILE A 207 3.87 13.37 3.79
N PRO A 208 4.49 13.09 4.94
CA PRO A 208 4.99 14.15 5.83
C PRO A 208 6.17 14.94 5.30
N GLU A 209 6.89 14.38 4.34
CA GLU A 209 8.11 14.95 3.75
C GLU A 209 7.82 15.97 2.64
N VAL A 210 6.54 16.26 2.38
CA VAL A 210 6.09 17.27 1.40
C VAL A 210 5.05 18.17 2.05
N PRO A 211 5.05 19.49 1.78
CA PRO A 211 4.05 20.41 2.32
C PRO A 211 2.61 19.94 2.06
N ALA A 212 1.80 19.90 3.10
CA ALA A 212 0.47 19.27 3.07
C ALA A 212 -0.51 19.87 2.04
N ASP A 213 -0.38 21.17 1.73
CA ASP A 213 -1.22 21.84 0.72
C ASP A 213 -1.02 21.29 -0.70
N PHE A 214 0.21 20.84 -1.02
CA PHE A 214 0.50 20.18 -2.29
C PHE A 214 -0.38 18.95 -2.51
N TRP A 215 -0.61 18.14 -1.49
CA TRP A 215 -1.38 16.91 -1.61
C TRP A 215 -2.82 17.12 -2.02
N SER A 216 -3.44 18.24 -1.58
CA SER A 216 -4.80 18.58 -2.00
C SER A 216 -4.89 18.82 -3.52
N GLU A 217 -3.90 19.51 -4.10
CA GLU A 217 -3.84 19.76 -5.53
C GLU A 217 -3.45 18.50 -6.33
N TYR A 218 -2.48 17.73 -5.80
CA TYR A 218 -2.01 16.50 -6.42
C TYR A 218 -3.12 15.45 -6.50
N GLY A 219 -3.84 15.24 -5.41
CA GLY A 219 -4.98 14.32 -5.37
C GLY A 219 -6.13 14.76 -6.27
N GLN A 220 -6.42 16.07 -6.32
CA GLN A 220 -7.40 16.61 -7.24
C GLN A 220 -7.00 16.40 -8.72
N ALA A 221 -5.71 16.53 -9.04
CA ALA A 221 -5.19 16.29 -10.38
C ALA A 221 -5.28 14.82 -10.76
N ALA A 222 -4.95 13.91 -9.85
CA ALA A 222 -5.06 12.47 -10.05
C ALA A 222 -6.52 12.06 -10.35
N GLY A 223 -7.49 12.64 -9.63
CA GLY A 223 -8.92 12.42 -9.87
C GLY A 223 -9.43 11.03 -9.51
N VAL A 224 -8.65 10.26 -8.73
CA VAL A 224 -8.95 8.92 -8.22
C VAL A 224 -8.70 8.85 -6.71
N PHE A 225 -9.05 7.75 -6.08
CA PHE A 225 -8.80 7.50 -4.65
C PHE A 225 -7.31 7.59 -4.30
N GLN A 226 -6.99 8.21 -3.15
CA GLN A 226 -5.63 8.39 -2.67
C GLN A 226 -5.47 7.72 -1.31
N MET A 227 -4.43 6.87 -1.19
CA MET A 227 -3.99 6.25 0.06
C MET A 227 -2.59 6.76 0.40
N GLY A 228 -2.46 7.67 1.35
CA GLY A 228 -1.19 8.29 1.72
C GLY A 228 -0.41 7.51 2.78
N GLU A 229 0.91 7.47 2.64
CA GLU A 229 1.79 6.95 3.66
C GLU A 229 2.26 8.06 4.59
N CYS A 230 1.90 7.96 5.87
CA CYS A 230 2.48 8.73 6.95
C CYS A 230 3.05 7.74 7.98
N PHE A 231 4.36 7.49 7.90
CA PHE A 231 5.05 6.47 8.71
C PHE A 231 5.23 6.93 10.16
N ASN A 232 4.12 7.03 10.90
CA ASN A 232 4.11 7.49 12.29
C ASN A 232 3.02 6.79 13.11
N GLY A 233 3.34 6.44 14.36
CA GLY A 233 2.42 5.74 15.27
C GLY A 233 1.49 6.65 16.07
N ASP A 234 1.63 7.96 15.96
CA ASP A 234 0.80 8.95 16.71
C ASP A 234 -0.39 9.42 15.86
N PRO A 235 -1.63 9.09 16.24
CA PRO A 235 -2.82 9.57 15.52
C PRO A 235 -2.91 11.10 15.44
N ALA A 236 -2.36 11.83 16.43
CA ALA A 236 -2.37 13.28 16.42
C ALA A 236 -1.46 13.87 15.34
N TYR A 237 -0.40 13.15 14.96
CA TYR A 237 0.48 13.53 13.85
C TYR A 237 -0.08 13.09 12.50
N VAL A 238 -0.58 11.87 12.41
CA VAL A 238 -1.07 11.27 11.14
C VAL A 238 -2.42 11.86 10.71
N GLY A 239 -3.36 12.01 11.64
CA GLY A 239 -4.75 12.38 11.34
C GLY A 239 -4.94 13.65 10.54
N PRO A 240 -4.21 14.75 10.81
CA PRO A 240 -4.36 16.02 10.07
C PRO A 240 -4.15 15.90 8.57
N TYR A 241 -3.33 14.96 8.09
CA TYR A 241 -3.12 14.74 6.65
C TYR A 241 -4.39 14.23 5.92
N GLN A 242 -5.36 13.64 6.63
CA GLN A 242 -6.65 13.28 6.04
C GLN A 242 -7.51 14.51 5.64
N ASN A 243 -7.12 15.72 6.01
CA ASN A 243 -7.73 16.94 5.45
C ASN A 243 -7.29 17.24 4.01
N HIS A 244 -6.22 16.62 3.56
CA HIS A 244 -5.58 16.85 2.26
C HIS A 244 -5.66 15.66 1.31
N LEU A 245 -6.00 14.47 1.83
CA LEU A 245 -6.07 13.19 1.12
C LEU A 245 -7.36 12.46 1.47
N THR A 246 -7.79 11.53 0.60
CA THR A 246 -8.98 10.73 0.87
C THR A 246 -8.76 9.70 1.98
N ALA A 247 -7.56 9.12 2.08
CA ALA A 247 -7.23 8.08 3.03
C ALA A 247 -5.75 8.05 3.38
N LEU A 248 -5.43 7.40 4.50
CA LEU A 248 -4.08 7.20 5.00
C LEU A 248 -3.89 5.74 5.46
N PHE A 249 -2.66 5.21 5.36
CA PHE A 249 -2.33 3.98 6.05
C PHE A 249 -2.39 4.16 7.56
N ASN A 250 -3.04 3.23 8.24
CA ASN A 250 -3.21 3.25 9.69
C ASN A 250 -1.97 2.70 10.43
N TYR A 251 -0.85 3.41 10.35
CA TYR A 251 0.35 3.07 11.11
C TYR A 251 0.10 3.05 12.63
N PRO A 252 -0.72 3.95 13.22
CA PRO A 252 -1.10 3.82 14.61
C PRO A 252 -1.67 2.44 14.97
N MET A 253 -2.60 1.90 14.16
CA MET A 253 -3.17 0.58 14.38
C MET A 253 -2.18 -0.55 14.04
N TYR A 254 -1.29 -0.38 13.05
CA TYR A 254 -0.23 -1.34 12.73
C TYR A 254 0.63 -1.66 13.97
N TYR A 255 1.10 -0.65 14.69
CA TYR A 255 1.84 -0.86 15.94
C TYR A 255 1.00 -1.55 17.00
N THR A 256 -0.28 -1.18 17.12
CA THR A 256 -1.21 -1.83 18.07
C THR A 256 -1.44 -3.31 17.73
N ILE A 257 -1.60 -3.65 16.45
CA ILE A 257 -1.72 -5.05 15.97
C ILE A 257 -0.49 -5.87 16.36
N GLY A 258 0.72 -5.34 16.12
CA GLY A 258 1.98 -5.99 16.50
C GLY A 258 2.10 -6.21 18.01
N ASP A 259 1.75 -5.20 18.79
CA ASP A 259 1.76 -5.25 20.25
C ASP A 259 0.79 -6.31 20.79
N VAL A 260 -0.43 -6.31 20.30
CA VAL A 260 -1.51 -7.17 20.82
C VAL A 260 -1.35 -8.61 20.35
N PHE A 261 -1.27 -8.85 19.05
CA PHE A 261 -1.27 -10.21 18.50
C PHE A 261 0.14 -10.81 18.41
N GLY A 262 1.15 -9.97 18.27
CA GLY A 262 2.53 -10.40 18.18
C GLY A 262 3.20 -10.56 19.55
N SER A 263 3.00 -9.57 20.42
CA SER A 263 3.67 -9.48 21.74
C SER A 263 2.75 -9.77 22.93
N SER A 264 1.52 -10.18 22.69
CA SER A 264 0.50 -10.52 23.71
C SER A 264 0.23 -9.42 24.74
N LYS A 265 0.34 -8.14 24.32
CA LYS A 265 -0.11 -7.03 25.14
C LYS A 265 -1.64 -7.02 25.26
N SER A 266 -2.16 -6.31 26.25
CA SER A 266 -3.60 -6.27 26.54
C SER A 266 -4.45 -5.91 25.32
N MET A 267 -5.55 -6.65 25.10
CA MET A 267 -6.54 -6.36 24.04
C MET A 267 -7.27 -5.02 24.25
N TYR A 268 -7.23 -4.46 25.46
CA TYR A 268 -7.71 -3.09 25.71
C TYR A 268 -6.99 -2.05 24.83
N ASN A 269 -5.77 -2.32 24.39
CA ASN A 269 -5.02 -1.44 23.49
C ASN A 269 -5.74 -1.20 22.16
N ILE A 270 -6.55 -2.15 21.67
CA ILE A 270 -7.37 -1.99 20.47
C ILE A 270 -8.46 -0.94 20.71
N ARG A 271 -9.19 -1.04 21.83
CA ARG A 271 -10.19 -0.05 22.25
C ARG A 271 -9.57 1.34 22.39
N ASP A 272 -8.46 1.41 23.12
CA ASP A 272 -7.79 2.69 23.39
C ASP A 272 -7.28 3.33 22.10
N ARG A 273 -6.80 2.53 21.15
CA ARG A 273 -6.39 3.01 19.84
C ARG A 273 -7.57 3.59 19.06
N TYR A 274 -8.70 2.91 18.98
CA TYR A 274 -9.89 3.46 18.32
C TYR A 274 -10.40 4.72 18.99
N ASN A 275 -10.32 4.83 20.32
CA ASN A 275 -10.67 6.04 21.05
C ASN A 275 -9.74 7.23 20.68
N GLN A 276 -8.46 6.98 20.48
CA GLN A 276 -7.50 8.00 20.02
C GLN A 276 -7.76 8.36 18.56
N GLU A 277 -7.93 7.39 17.69
CA GLU A 277 -8.19 7.62 16.27
C GLU A 277 -9.47 8.44 16.04
N SER A 278 -10.53 8.19 16.82
CA SER A 278 -11.79 8.94 16.71
C SER A 278 -11.68 10.44 17.05
N GLN A 279 -10.58 10.85 17.69
CA GLN A 279 -10.33 12.25 18.02
C GLN A 279 -9.52 12.98 16.94
N HIS A 280 -8.85 12.24 16.04
CA HIS A 280 -7.85 12.80 15.13
C HIS A 280 -8.16 12.56 13.64
N PHE A 281 -8.84 11.46 13.29
CA PHE A 281 -9.17 11.14 11.91
C PHE A 281 -10.60 11.55 11.55
N ASN A 282 -10.79 12.03 10.33
CA ASN A 282 -12.11 12.39 9.81
C ASN A 282 -12.94 11.14 9.47
N ASP A 283 -12.29 10.09 8.97
CA ASP A 283 -12.93 8.86 8.51
C ASP A 283 -12.01 7.64 8.77
N ILE A 284 -12.23 6.97 9.90
CA ILE A 284 -11.47 5.77 10.27
C ILE A 284 -11.75 4.61 9.31
N ASP A 285 -12.95 4.54 8.73
CA ASP A 285 -13.33 3.46 7.83
C ASP A 285 -12.67 3.57 6.45
N ALA A 286 -12.02 4.71 6.14
CA ALA A 286 -11.20 4.90 4.95
C ALA A 286 -9.70 4.57 5.17
N LEU A 287 -9.26 4.36 6.42
CA LEU A 287 -7.84 4.08 6.70
C LEU A 287 -7.43 2.69 6.21
N GLY A 288 -6.20 2.58 5.67
CA GLY A 288 -5.63 1.31 5.24
C GLY A 288 -5.10 0.48 6.42
N VAL A 289 -5.70 -0.67 6.70
CA VAL A 289 -5.30 -1.55 7.82
C VAL A 289 -4.44 -2.69 7.30
N PHE A 290 -3.28 -2.90 7.91
CA PHE A 290 -2.29 -3.89 7.48
C PHE A 290 -1.55 -4.52 8.66
N VAL A 291 -0.90 -5.66 8.41
CA VAL A 291 -0.13 -6.42 9.41
C VAL A 291 1.37 -6.26 9.20
N ASP A 292 1.80 -6.21 7.95
CA ASP A 292 3.16 -5.96 7.50
C ASP A 292 3.13 -5.30 6.11
N ASN A 293 4.28 -4.78 5.67
CA ASN A 293 4.48 -4.17 4.37
C ASN A 293 5.95 -4.28 3.95
N HIS A 294 6.32 -3.63 2.84
CA HIS A 294 7.68 -3.69 2.28
C HIS A 294 8.73 -2.87 3.04
N ASP A 295 8.34 -2.00 3.98
CA ASP A 295 9.24 -1.15 4.76
C ASP A 295 9.51 -1.68 6.16
N ASN A 296 8.74 -2.66 6.59
CA ASN A 296 8.86 -3.25 7.92
C ASN A 296 9.24 -4.73 7.82
N PRO A 297 10.02 -5.27 8.79
CA PRO A 297 10.22 -6.70 8.91
C PRO A 297 8.87 -7.43 8.94
N ARG A 298 8.81 -8.63 8.36
CA ARG A 298 7.61 -9.46 8.40
C ARG A 298 7.13 -9.68 9.84
N PHE A 299 5.82 -9.78 10.03
CA PHE A 299 5.23 -10.04 11.35
C PHE A 299 5.88 -11.24 12.05
N LEU A 300 6.10 -12.33 11.33
CA LEU A 300 6.72 -13.54 11.90
C LEU A 300 8.16 -13.29 12.33
N HIS A 301 8.92 -12.44 11.63
CA HIS A 301 10.27 -12.07 12.06
C HIS A 301 10.24 -11.35 13.41
N ASN A 302 9.42 -10.29 13.49
CA ASN A 302 9.34 -9.45 14.68
C ASN A 302 8.80 -10.18 15.91
N HIS A 303 8.02 -11.25 15.69
CA HIS A 303 7.30 -11.96 16.76
C HIS A 303 7.70 -13.45 16.85
N SER A 304 8.99 -13.76 16.63
CA SER A 304 9.61 -15.07 16.88
C SER A 304 8.86 -16.25 16.24
N GLY A 305 8.32 -16.05 15.02
CA GLY A 305 7.60 -17.10 14.29
C GLY A 305 6.17 -17.38 14.80
N ASN A 306 5.56 -16.44 15.52
CA ASN A 306 4.21 -16.60 16.10
C ASN A 306 3.12 -16.69 15.02
N LYS A 307 2.96 -17.87 14.40
CA LYS A 307 1.92 -18.13 13.37
C LYS A 307 0.49 -17.97 13.91
N THR A 308 0.25 -18.30 15.17
CA THR A 308 -1.07 -18.13 15.80
C THR A 308 -1.41 -16.67 15.90
N GLY A 309 -0.47 -15.83 16.38
CA GLY A 309 -0.64 -14.38 16.42
C GLY A 309 -0.84 -13.78 15.04
N LEU A 310 -0.08 -14.21 14.02
CA LEU A 310 -0.25 -13.76 12.64
C LEU A 310 -1.67 -14.05 12.11
N LYS A 311 -2.20 -15.26 12.35
CA LYS A 311 -3.57 -15.62 11.93
C LYS A 311 -4.62 -14.71 12.59
N GLN A 312 -4.45 -14.38 13.87
CA GLN A 312 -5.34 -13.45 14.59
C GLN A 312 -5.19 -12.02 14.04
N ALA A 313 -3.96 -11.54 13.81
CA ALA A 313 -3.67 -10.23 13.24
C ALA A 313 -4.27 -10.06 11.83
N VAL A 314 -4.11 -11.06 10.96
CA VAL A 314 -4.71 -11.08 9.62
C VAL A 314 -6.24 -11.11 9.70
N THR A 315 -6.82 -11.92 10.60
CA THR A 315 -8.28 -11.92 10.81
C THR A 315 -8.77 -10.53 11.23
N PHE A 316 -8.08 -9.89 12.18
CA PHE A 316 -8.42 -8.53 12.60
C PHE A 316 -8.31 -7.54 11.43
N SER A 317 -7.20 -7.52 10.70
CA SER A 317 -6.99 -6.62 9.55
C SER A 317 -8.09 -6.77 8.49
N LEU A 318 -8.51 -8.00 8.18
CA LEU A 318 -9.52 -8.27 7.16
C LEU A 318 -10.96 -7.96 7.60
N THR A 319 -11.23 -7.87 8.90
CA THR A 319 -12.61 -7.77 9.43
C THR A 319 -12.89 -6.52 10.24
N SER A 320 -11.88 -5.79 10.68
CA SER A 320 -12.00 -4.54 11.44
C SER A 320 -12.42 -3.35 10.56
N ARG A 321 -12.58 -2.19 11.17
CA ARG A 321 -12.77 -0.91 10.46
C ARG A 321 -11.57 -0.62 9.56
N GLY A 322 -11.84 0.03 8.43
CA GLY A 322 -10.85 0.41 7.43
C GLY A 322 -10.84 -0.50 6.21
N ILE A 323 -9.97 -0.17 5.26
CA ILE A 323 -9.72 -0.91 4.03
C ILE A 323 -8.58 -1.88 4.30
N PRO A 324 -8.78 -3.20 4.17
CA PRO A 324 -7.74 -4.19 4.46
C PRO A 324 -6.68 -4.22 3.36
N PHE A 325 -5.41 -4.19 3.78
CA PHE A 325 -4.23 -4.40 2.95
C PHE A 325 -3.48 -5.64 3.44
N THR A 326 -3.08 -6.50 2.51
CA THR A 326 -2.25 -7.67 2.81
C THR A 326 -1.02 -7.66 1.91
N TYR A 327 0.15 -7.72 2.50
CA TYR A 327 1.42 -7.76 1.79
C TYR A 327 1.67 -9.17 1.24
N TYR A 328 2.11 -9.28 -0.03
CA TYR A 328 2.37 -10.55 -0.68
C TYR A 328 3.32 -11.44 0.15
N GLY A 329 3.10 -12.73 0.14
CA GLY A 329 3.89 -13.70 0.90
C GLY A 329 3.44 -13.88 2.36
N THR A 330 2.63 -12.98 2.92
CA THR A 330 2.02 -13.16 4.25
C THR A 330 1.20 -14.44 4.29
N GLU A 331 0.44 -14.74 3.23
CA GLU A 331 -0.36 -15.95 3.06
C GLU A 331 0.48 -17.23 2.96
N GLN A 332 1.80 -17.10 2.71
CA GLN A 332 2.77 -18.19 2.69
C GLN A 332 3.66 -18.23 3.95
N PHE A 333 3.30 -17.46 4.99
CA PHE A 333 4.05 -17.35 6.24
C PHE A 333 5.48 -16.84 6.07
N TYR A 334 5.74 -15.92 5.15
CA TYR A 334 7.04 -15.30 5.00
C TYR A 334 7.49 -14.62 6.29
N SER A 335 8.80 -14.65 6.54
CA SER A 335 9.39 -14.24 7.82
C SER A 335 10.69 -13.44 7.66
N GLY A 336 10.89 -12.80 6.51
CA GLY A 336 12.06 -11.99 6.24
C GLY A 336 12.23 -10.84 7.23
N ALA A 337 13.50 -10.49 7.52
CA ALA A 337 13.91 -9.39 8.39
C ALA A 337 13.62 -8.02 7.73
N ALA A 338 14.33 -6.97 8.12
CA ALA A 338 14.23 -5.68 7.46
C ALA A 338 14.65 -5.74 5.97
N ASP A 339 14.32 -4.70 5.20
CA ASP A 339 14.77 -4.54 3.82
C ASP A 339 16.27 -4.90 3.64
N PRO A 340 16.64 -5.71 2.65
CA PRO A 340 15.80 -6.31 1.59
C PRO A 340 15.20 -7.70 1.93
N GLN A 341 15.43 -8.24 3.14
CA GLN A 341 15.04 -9.60 3.49
C GLN A 341 13.52 -9.80 3.59
N ASN A 342 12.74 -8.74 3.87
CA ASN A 342 11.28 -8.76 3.86
C ASN A 342 10.67 -8.73 2.45
N ARG A 343 11.51 -8.74 1.40
CA ARG A 343 11.14 -8.63 -0.02
C ARG A 343 11.48 -9.91 -0.79
N GLU A 344 11.17 -11.05 -0.18
CA GLU A 344 11.36 -12.38 -0.76
C GLU A 344 10.59 -12.53 -2.08
N SER A 345 11.08 -13.34 -3.01
CA SER A 345 10.34 -13.70 -4.22
C SER A 345 9.20 -14.68 -3.92
N LEU A 346 8.04 -14.53 -4.56
CA LEU A 346 6.85 -15.35 -4.26
C LEU A 346 6.64 -16.50 -5.25
N TRP A 347 7.07 -16.38 -6.49
CA TRP A 347 6.71 -17.32 -7.57
C TRP A 347 7.02 -18.79 -7.30
N GLN A 348 8.05 -19.10 -6.48
CA GLN A 348 8.39 -20.47 -6.09
C GLN A 348 7.47 -21.04 -5.01
N ASP A 349 6.72 -20.20 -4.29
CA ASP A 349 5.96 -20.54 -3.10
C ASP A 349 4.45 -20.26 -3.24
N MET A 350 3.94 -20.06 -4.45
CA MET A 350 2.51 -19.79 -4.69
C MET A 350 1.66 -21.05 -4.41
N ASP A 351 1.59 -21.47 -3.14
CA ASP A 351 0.82 -22.63 -2.70
C ASP A 351 -0.60 -22.24 -2.29
N THR A 352 -1.58 -22.58 -3.15
CA THR A 352 -3.01 -22.33 -2.88
C THR A 352 -3.59 -23.27 -1.81
N SER A 353 -2.82 -24.28 -1.35
CA SER A 353 -3.18 -25.16 -0.25
C SER A 353 -2.67 -24.68 1.11
N SER A 354 -1.90 -23.57 1.15
CA SER A 354 -1.44 -22.96 2.41
C SER A 354 -2.62 -22.67 3.34
N GLU A 355 -2.45 -22.98 4.62
CA GLU A 355 -3.47 -22.76 5.65
C GLU A 355 -3.95 -21.31 5.66
N LEU A 356 -3.01 -20.35 5.60
CA LEU A 356 -3.35 -18.92 5.67
C LEU A 356 -3.98 -18.43 4.37
N TYR A 357 -3.53 -18.92 3.21
CA TYR A 357 -4.19 -18.64 1.92
C TYR A 357 -5.67 -19.04 1.96
N GLY A 358 -5.96 -20.27 2.40
CA GLY A 358 -7.33 -20.77 2.51
C GLY A 358 -8.16 -20.03 3.58
N MET A 359 -7.54 -19.60 4.68
CA MET A 359 -8.18 -18.81 5.73
C MET A 359 -8.58 -17.42 5.21
N ILE A 360 -7.69 -16.72 4.53
CA ILE A 360 -7.95 -15.40 3.93
C ILE A 360 -9.14 -15.48 2.96
N GLY A 361 -9.17 -16.50 2.07
CA GLY A 361 -10.28 -16.69 1.13
C GLY A 361 -11.63 -16.88 1.83
N LYS A 362 -11.67 -17.65 2.91
CA LYS A 362 -12.89 -17.85 3.71
C LYS A 362 -13.35 -16.57 4.39
N ILE A 363 -12.42 -15.79 4.95
CA ILE A 363 -12.75 -14.50 5.60
C ILE A 363 -13.31 -13.52 4.56
N HIS A 364 -12.69 -13.40 3.39
CA HIS A 364 -13.18 -12.53 2.33
C HIS A 364 -14.58 -12.96 1.83
N ALA A 365 -14.84 -14.25 1.69
CA ALA A 365 -16.17 -14.74 1.32
C ALA A 365 -17.23 -14.31 2.33
N GLN A 366 -16.93 -14.41 3.63
CA GLN A 366 -17.86 -13.96 4.69
C GLN A 366 -17.96 -12.43 4.73
N ARG A 367 -16.83 -11.69 4.62
CA ARG A 367 -16.81 -10.23 4.53
C ARG A 367 -17.74 -9.73 3.42
N LYS A 368 -17.68 -10.35 2.23
CA LYS A 368 -18.53 -9.99 1.08
C LYS A 368 -19.99 -10.39 1.30
N ALA A 369 -20.27 -11.59 1.82
CA ALA A 369 -21.62 -12.06 2.09
C ALA A 369 -22.37 -11.16 3.10
N SER A 370 -21.66 -10.66 4.11
CA SER A 370 -22.23 -9.81 5.16
C SER A 370 -22.09 -8.31 4.84
N GLN A 371 -21.41 -7.93 3.75
CA GLN A 371 -21.14 -6.53 3.38
C GLN A 371 -20.71 -5.68 4.59
N ILE A 372 -19.74 -6.18 5.35
CA ILE A 372 -19.38 -5.63 6.67
C ILE A 372 -18.98 -4.16 6.64
N TRP A 373 -18.53 -3.65 5.51
CA TRP A 373 -18.17 -2.23 5.30
C TRP A 373 -19.37 -1.28 5.45
N ASN A 374 -20.61 -1.76 5.29
CA ASN A 374 -21.83 -1.00 5.48
C ASN A 374 -22.28 -0.93 6.95
N SER A 375 -21.52 -1.56 7.87
CA SER A 375 -21.91 -1.66 9.27
C SER A 375 -20.83 -1.12 10.19
N GLU A 376 -21.22 -0.38 11.21
CA GLU A 376 -20.32 0.06 12.27
C GLU A 376 -19.72 -1.13 13.01
N GLN A 377 -18.44 -1.01 13.42
CA GLN A 377 -17.81 -1.96 14.33
C GLN A 377 -18.24 -1.65 15.75
N VAL A 378 -18.98 -2.59 16.35
CA VAL A 378 -19.46 -2.48 17.72
C VAL A 378 -18.69 -3.45 18.60
N GLU A 379 -17.91 -2.92 19.56
CA GLU A 379 -17.28 -3.76 20.57
C GLU A 379 -18.35 -4.49 21.38
N ARG A 380 -18.20 -5.81 21.52
CA ARG A 380 -19.11 -6.67 22.27
C ARG A 380 -18.54 -7.11 23.59
N TYR A 381 -17.22 -7.34 23.62
CA TYR A 381 -16.52 -7.75 24.83
C TYR A 381 -15.02 -7.48 24.70
N VAL A 382 -14.38 -7.09 25.79
CA VAL A 382 -12.93 -6.96 25.89
C VAL A 382 -12.43 -7.34 27.28
N GLU A 383 -11.33 -8.06 27.29
CA GLU A 383 -10.47 -8.32 28.46
C GLU A 383 -9.01 -8.39 27.99
N ASP A 384 -8.06 -8.58 28.90
CA ASP A 384 -6.63 -8.51 28.57
C ASP A 384 -6.20 -9.40 27.39
N ASN A 385 -6.85 -10.53 27.20
CA ASN A 385 -6.44 -11.51 26.20
C ASN A 385 -7.58 -11.99 25.29
N PHE A 386 -8.70 -11.27 25.27
CA PHE A 386 -9.85 -11.57 24.42
C PHE A 386 -10.53 -10.28 23.95
N TYR A 387 -10.85 -10.22 22.66
CA TYR A 387 -11.56 -9.10 22.05
C TYR A 387 -12.64 -9.63 21.11
N ALA A 388 -13.88 -9.19 21.31
CA ALA A 388 -15.00 -9.52 20.44
C ALA A 388 -15.73 -8.28 19.97
N TYR A 389 -16.05 -8.25 18.68
CA TYR A 389 -16.82 -7.17 18.06
C TYR A 389 -17.73 -7.72 16.96
N SER A 390 -18.73 -6.94 16.59
CA SER A 390 -19.58 -7.24 15.45
C SER A 390 -19.60 -6.09 14.44
N ARG A 391 -19.84 -6.46 13.18
CA ARG A 391 -20.18 -5.53 12.09
C ARG A 391 -21.44 -6.08 11.41
N GLY A 392 -22.58 -5.47 11.69
CA GLY A 392 -23.88 -6.05 11.35
C GLY A 392 -24.05 -7.43 11.99
N ASP A 393 -24.37 -8.43 11.17
CA ASP A 393 -24.55 -9.83 11.61
C ASP A 393 -23.21 -10.62 11.67
N PHE A 394 -22.11 -9.98 11.34
CA PHE A 394 -20.78 -10.60 11.36
C PHE A 394 -20.13 -10.42 12.75
N LEU A 395 -19.97 -11.51 13.49
CA LEU A 395 -19.32 -11.54 14.80
C LEU A 395 -17.87 -12.05 14.67
N VAL A 396 -16.94 -11.31 15.24
CA VAL A 396 -15.50 -11.66 15.31
C VAL A 396 -15.10 -11.79 16.76
N ALA A 397 -14.40 -12.88 17.10
CA ALA A 397 -13.83 -13.12 18.42
C ALA A 397 -12.36 -13.52 18.27
N LEU A 398 -11.47 -12.80 18.92
CA LEU A 398 -10.02 -12.92 18.80
C LEU A 398 -9.38 -13.11 20.17
N THR A 399 -8.29 -13.85 20.19
CA THR A 399 -7.45 -14.03 21.37
C THR A 399 -5.97 -13.83 21.02
N ASN A 400 -5.18 -13.33 21.94
CA ASN A 400 -3.72 -13.23 21.81
C ASN A 400 -2.97 -14.28 22.63
N THR A 401 -3.68 -15.29 23.13
CA THR A 401 -3.09 -16.45 23.81
C THR A 401 -3.19 -17.68 22.91
N GLY A 402 -2.30 -18.65 23.12
CA GLY A 402 -2.35 -19.93 22.40
C GLY A 402 -3.48 -20.87 22.86
N ASN A 403 -4.32 -20.45 23.81
CA ASN A 403 -5.41 -21.24 24.36
C ASN A 403 -6.75 -20.76 23.80
N THR A 404 -7.59 -21.70 23.38
CA THR A 404 -9.02 -21.46 23.12
C THR A 404 -9.71 -21.06 24.42
N LYS A 405 -10.47 -19.99 24.41
CA LYS A 405 -11.39 -19.62 25.48
C LYS A 405 -12.81 -20.08 25.18
#